data_91576206210135487f30fb5a8b716edd
#
_entry.id   91576206210135487f30fb5a8b716edd
#
_cell.length_a   1.000
_cell.length_b   1.000
_cell.length_c   1.000
_cell.angle_alpha   90.00
_cell.angle_beta   90.00
_cell.angle_gamma   90.00
#
_symmetry.space_group_name_H-M   'P 1'
#
loop_
_entity.id
_entity.type
_entity.pdbx_description
1 polymer ?
#
loop_
_entity_poly.entity_id
_entity_poly.type
_entity_poly.pdbx_seq_one_letter_code
_entity_poly.pdbx_strand_id
1 'polypeptide(L)'
;MLTALLCASLIVPPADSAVLLIRALDVSDARIGGDAILITDSARGQARHVLIDASDHGTIVVAYLRRYRVDTLAAVILSHPHADHYGGLSDVIQHVPVRSFIYGGTPRTLRTYVALLERVAAMRIPTVTADTGVRTVTLVTGDDTVTLRLLAPPPGCHRLASAANGHEINNCSVGVRLTRGGFAMLFPGDAEEAEAGWWMMFHHALLPADVLKAGHHGSSNGTTPDWLNVVQPRAVLISANGRQHPFAQVLGMLAARGVPTYCTADAGTITVRVPRGGAWTIATERARKCHARTQLESRGNP
;
A
#
# COMPACT_ATOMS: atom_id res chain seq x y z
N MET A 1 7.91 14.38 -58.81
CA MET A 1 7.83 14.55 -57.35
C MET A 1 7.21 13.31 -56.74
N LEU A 2 8.00 12.40 -56.20
CA LEU A 2 7.53 11.19 -55.54
C LEU A 2 7.36 11.49 -54.06
N THR A 3 6.11 11.44 -53.57
CA THR A 3 5.79 11.59 -52.13
C THR A 3 5.95 10.23 -51.48
N ALA A 4 6.99 10.09 -50.67
CA ALA A 4 7.20 8.89 -49.82
C ALA A 4 6.23 8.92 -48.65
N LEU A 5 5.23 8.02 -48.63
CA LEU A 5 4.44 7.74 -47.43
C LEU A 5 5.30 7.02 -46.40
N LEU A 6 5.67 7.70 -45.31
CA LEU A 6 6.21 7.03 -44.12
C LEU A 6 5.07 6.28 -43.42
N CYS A 7 5.03 4.95 -43.58
CA CYS A 7 4.26 4.08 -42.71
C CYS A 7 4.93 4.05 -41.33
N ALA A 8 4.40 4.80 -40.37
CA ALA A 8 4.72 4.64 -38.94
C ALA A 8 4.16 3.28 -38.50
N SER A 9 5.02 2.27 -38.40
CA SER A 9 4.70 0.98 -37.78
C SER A 9 4.35 1.24 -36.32
N LEU A 10 3.07 1.20 -35.97
CA LEU A 10 2.61 1.08 -34.61
C LEU A 10 3.21 -0.23 -34.05
N ILE A 11 4.27 -0.13 -33.26
CA ILE A 11 4.78 -1.25 -32.48
C ILE A 11 3.70 -1.55 -31.44
N VAL A 12 2.77 -2.42 -31.78
CA VAL A 12 1.86 -3.05 -30.80
C VAL A 12 2.77 -3.92 -29.92
N PRO A 13 2.88 -3.62 -28.62
CA PRO A 13 3.69 -4.48 -27.76
C PRO A 13 3.09 -5.90 -27.82
N PRO A 14 3.92 -6.94 -27.83
CA PRO A 14 3.44 -8.31 -27.92
C PRO A 14 2.41 -8.57 -26.82
N ALA A 15 1.29 -9.19 -27.19
CA ALA A 15 0.15 -9.50 -26.31
C ALA A 15 0.49 -10.37 -25.08
N ASP A 16 1.75 -10.72 -24.88
CA ASP A 16 2.26 -11.70 -23.92
C ASP A 16 3.18 -11.10 -22.84
N SER A 17 3.28 -9.78 -22.72
CA SER A 17 4.16 -9.19 -21.70
C SER A 17 3.48 -9.21 -20.34
N ALA A 18 3.77 -10.24 -19.53
CA ALA A 18 3.39 -10.27 -18.13
C ALA A 18 3.97 -9.04 -17.40
N VAL A 19 3.11 -8.26 -16.77
CA VAL A 19 3.50 -7.06 -16.04
C VAL A 19 2.81 -6.98 -14.69
N LEU A 20 3.58 -6.67 -13.66
CA LEU A 20 3.07 -6.30 -12.36
C LEU A 20 3.08 -4.77 -12.26
N LEU A 21 1.95 -4.20 -11.89
CA LEU A 21 1.76 -2.78 -11.64
C LEU A 21 1.34 -2.60 -10.18
N ILE A 22 2.08 -1.80 -9.46
CA ILE A 22 1.77 -1.45 -8.07
C ILE A 22 1.53 0.05 -8.06
N ARG A 23 0.32 0.47 -7.69
CA ARG A 23 -0.09 1.86 -7.71
C ARG A 23 -0.42 2.35 -6.31
N ALA A 24 0.38 3.29 -5.80
CA ALA A 24 -0.04 4.13 -4.69
C ALA A 24 -0.99 5.19 -5.25
N LEU A 25 -2.28 5.06 -4.98
CA LEU A 25 -3.32 5.92 -5.55
C LEU A 25 -3.27 7.31 -4.91
N ASP A 26 -3.54 8.35 -5.71
CA ASP A 26 -3.65 9.71 -5.18
C ASP A 26 -5.00 9.89 -4.47
N VAL A 27 -4.95 9.77 -3.16
CA VAL A 27 -6.10 10.00 -2.26
C VAL A 27 -5.94 11.31 -1.46
N SER A 28 -5.09 12.22 -1.94
CA SER A 28 -4.78 13.49 -1.27
C SER A 28 -5.98 14.42 -1.13
N ASP A 29 -7.00 14.28 -1.98
CA ASP A 29 -8.26 15.02 -1.88
C ASP A 29 -9.20 14.49 -0.79
N ALA A 30 -8.94 13.32 -0.24
CA ALA A 30 -9.69 12.79 0.89
C ALA A 30 -9.45 13.64 2.16
N ARG A 31 -10.40 13.61 3.10
CA ARG A 31 -10.35 14.47 4.27
C ARG A 31 -9.14 14.21 5.16
N ILE A 32 -8.85 12.94 5.42
CA ILE A 32 -7.68 12.49 6.20
C ILE A 32 -6.57 12.06 5.26
N GLY A 33 -6.91 11.44 4.13
CA GLY A 33 -5.97 10.88 3.16
C GLY A 33 -5.76 9.39 3.38
N GLY A 34 -4.56 9.01 3.77
CA GLY A 34 -4.23 7.63 4.11
C GLY A 34 -3.69 6.82 2.94
N ASP A 35 -3.84 5.51 3.03
CA ASP A 35 -3.34 4.56 2.06
C ASP A 35 -4.44 3.98 1.17
N ALA A 36 -4.13 3.84 -0.11
CA ALA A 36 -4.86 2.99 -1.05
C ALA A 36 -3.87 2.47 -2.10
N ILE A 37 -3.50 1.20 -2.02
CA ILE A 37 -2.50 0.59 -2.89
C ILE A 37 -3.16 -0.47 -3.75
N LEU A 38 -3.20 -0.24 -5.07
CA LEU A 38 -3.72 -1.21 -6.04
C LEU A 38 -2.57 -2.00 -6.67
N ILE A 39 -2.55 -3.30 -6.43
CA ILE A 39 -1.64 -4.25 -7.05
C ILE A 39 -2.39 -4.94 -8.19
N THR A 40 -1.82 -4.90 -9.40
CA THR A 40 -2.36 -5.56 -10.58
C THR A 40 -1.28 -6.42 -11.21
N ASP A 41 -1.44 -7.73 -11.16
CA ASP A 41 -0.64 -8.65 -11.94
C ASP A 41 -1.40 -9.06 -13.20
N SER A 42 -0.78 -8.96 -14.35
CA SER A 42 -1.41 -9.25 -15.63
C SER A 42 -0.50 -10.03 -16.58
N ALA A 43 -1.06 -11.06 -17.20
CA ALA A 43 -0.42 -11.86 -18.24
C ALA A 43 -1.48 -12.49 -19.15
N ARG A 44 -1.19 -12.62 -20.44
CA ARG A 44 -2.03 -13.32 -21.43
C ARG A 44 -3.50 -12.85 -21.43
N GLY A 45 -3.72 -11.54 -21.28
CA GLY A 45 -5.07 -10.95 -21.25
C GLY A 45 -5.86 -11.18 -19.97
N GLN A 46 -5.28 -11.84 -18.95
CA GLN A 46 -5.86 -11.97 -17.63
C GLN A 46 -5.21 -10.99 -16.65
N ALA A 47 -6.00 -10.48 -15.71
CA ALA A 47 -5.50 -9.65 -14.62
C ALA A 47 -6.01 -10.15 -13.27
N ARG A 48 -5.18 -10.03 -12.25
CA ARG A 48 -5.50 -10.28 -10.85
C ARG A 48 -5.20 -9.03 -10.05
N HIS A 49 -6.13 -8.65 -9.19
CA HIS A 49 -6.05 -7.40 -8.45
C HIS A 49 -6.10 -7.67 -6.95
N VAL A 50 -5.25 -6.97 -6.20
CA VAL A 50 -5.31 -6.88 -4.74
C VAL A 50 -5.31 -5.42 -4.36
N LEU A 51 -6.13 -5.05 -3.39
CA LEU A 51 -6.14 -3.72 -2.78
C LEU A 51 -5.63 -3.82 -1.35
N ILE A 52 -4.65 -2.99 -1.00
CA ILE A 52 -4.21 -2.78 0.38
C ILE A 52 -4.75 -1.42 0.79
N ASP A 53 -5.59 -1.38 1.82
CA ASP A 53 -6.28 -0.22 2.35
C ASP A 53 -7.15 0.54 1.31
N ALA A 54 -7.96 1.48 1.74
CA ALA A 54 -8.87 2.22 0.88
C ALA A 54 -9.12 3.67 1.34
N SER A 55 -8.14 4.30 2.01
CA SER A 55 -8.29 5.68 2.46
C SER A 55 -9.49 5.90 3.41
N ASP A 56 -9.80 7.14 3.71
CA ASP A 56 -11.02 7.52 4.44
C ASP A 56 -12.21 7.84 3.51
N HIS A 57 -12.01 7.77 2.17
CA HIS A 57 -13.00 8.19 1.18
C HIS A 57 -13.15 7.19 0.02
N GLY A 58 -14.06 6.23 0.18
CA GLY A 58 -14.22 5.12 -0.74
C GLY A 58 -14.61 5.49 -2.18
N THR A 59 -15.36 6.58 -2.39
CA THR A 59 -15.77 6.98 -3.74
C THR A 59 -14.56 7.34 -4.62
N ILE A 60 -13.50 7.92 -4.05
CA ILE A 60 -12.24 8.19 -4.76
C ILE A 60 -11.60 6.87 -5.18
N VAL A 61 -11.49 5.94 -4.25
CA VAL A 61 -10.88 4.62 -4.51
C VAL A 61 -11.70 3.84 -5.55
N VAL A 62 -13.03 3.82 -5.43
CA VAL A 62 -13.93 3.20 -6.42
C VAL A 62 -13.76 3.82 -7.81
N ALA A 63 -13.59 5.14 -7.90
CA ALA A 63 -13.32 5.81 -9.17
C ALA A 63 -12.00 5.32 -9.81
N TYR A 64 -10.94 5.16 -9.01
CA TYR A 64 -9.68 4.56 -9.48
C TYR A 64 -9.85 3.10 -9.91
N LEU A 65 -10.58 2.27 -9.14
CA LEU A 65 -10.82 0.87 -9.52
C LEU A 65 -11.55 0.80 -10.87
N ARG A 66 -12.55 1.65 -11.10
CA ARG A 66 -13.23 1.78 -12.41
C ARG A 66 -12.28 2.24 -13.52
N ARG A 67 -11.46 3.28 -13.27
CA ARG A 67 -10.46 3.80 -14.21
C ARG A 67 -9.49 2.70 -14.66
N TYR A 68 -9.08 1.84 -13.74
CA TYR A 68 -8.16 0.74 -14.02
C TYR A 68 -8.86 -0.58 -14.39
N ARG A 69 -10.18 -0.54 -14.62
CA ARG A 69 -11.00 -1.69 -15.06
C ARG A 69 -10.89 -2.88 -14.12
N VAL A 70 -10.88 -2.63 -12.82
CA VAL A 70 -10.91 -3.66 -11.78
C VAL A 70 -12.35 -4.12 -11.62
N ASP A 71 -12.64 -5.31 -12.10
CA ASP A 71 -13.95 -5.96 -12.02
C ASP A 71 -14.09 -6.88 -10.80
N THR A 72 -12.97 -7.35 -10.26
CA THR A 72 -12.91 -8.23 -9.09
C THR A 72 -11.61 -8.04 -8.35
N LEU A 73 -11.66 -7.99 -7.03
CA LEU A 73 -10.48 -8.03 -6.15
C LEU A 73 -10.28 -9.46 -5.64
N ALA A 74 -9.11 -10.05 -5.94
CA ALA A 74 -8.72 -11.36 -5.41
C ALA A 74 -8.57 -11.30 -3.89
N ALA A 75 -8.10 -10.16 -3.37
CA ALA A 75 -8.08 -9.88 -1.94
C ALA A 75 -8.17 -8.37 -1.68
N VAL A 76 -8.76 -8.04 -0.54
CA VAL A 76 -8.57 -6.77 0.16
C VAL A 76 -7.76 -7.07 1.41
N ILE A 77 -6.71 -6.31 1.63
CA ILE A 77 -5.87 -6.39 2.83
C ILE A 77 -6.03 -5.08 3.60
N LEU A 78 -6.55 -5.14 4.81
CA LEU A 78 -6.57 -4.00 5.72
C LEU A 78 -5.36 -4.07 6.65
N SER A 79 -4.50 -3.06 6.57
CA SER A 79 -3.31 -2.98 7.41
C SER A 79 -3.69 -2.85 8.89
N HIS A 80 -4.49 -1.85 9.24
CA HIS A 80 -4.92 -1.62 10.62
C HIS A 80 -6.22 -0.79 10.67
N PRO A 81 -6.96 -0.75 11.79
CA PRO A 81 -8.28 -0.14 11.86
C PRO A 81 -8.29 1.37 12.16
N HIS A 82 -7.49 2.18 11.43
CA HIS A 82 -7.66 3.63 11.37
C HIS A 82 -8.50 4.05 10.16
N ALA A 83 -9.24 5.16 10.31
CA ALA A 83 -10.21 5.59 9.31
C ALA A 83 -9.59 5.88 7.94
N ASP A 84 -8.39 6.40 7.90
CA ASP A 84 -7.62 6.67 6.68
C ASP A 84 -7.03 5.41 6.02
N HIS A 85 -7.36 4.22 6.52
CA HIS A 85 -7.05 2.92 5.92
C HIS A 85 -8.32 2.13 5.61
N TYR A 86 -9.28 2.05 6.56
CA TYR A 86 -10.48 1.26 6.34
C TYR A 86 -11.69 2.06 5.84
N GLY A 87 -11.70 3.39 5.97
CA GLY A 87 -12.90 4.21 5.80
C GLY A 87 -13.59 4.02 4.46
N GLY A 88 -12.84 3.87 3.40
CA GLY A 88 -13.35 3.64 2.05
C GLY A 88 -13.71 2.19 1.73
N LEU A 89 -13.37 1.22 2.58
CA LEU A 89 -13.57 -0.20 2.27
C LEU A 89 -15.04 -0.60 2.11
N SER A 90 -15.94 0.03 2.86
CA SER A 90 -17.38 -0.23 2.73
C SER A 90 -17.89 0.08 1.32
N ASP A 91 -17.44 1.20 0.72
CA ASP A 91 -17.81 1.58 -0.64
C ASP A 91 -17.16 0.63 -1.65
N VAL A 92 -15.89 0.28 -1.45
CA VAL A 92 -15.17 -0.68 -2.32
C VAL A 92 -15.92 -2.02 -2.38
N ILE A 93 -16.24 -2.60 -1.22
CA ILE A 93 -16.92 -3.91 -1.12
C ILE A 93 -18.33 -3.85 -1.74
N GLN A 94 -18.99 -2.70 -1.68
CA GLN A 94 -20.32 -2.52 -2.27
C GLN A 94 -20.28 -2.48 -3.80
N HIS A 95 -19.19 -1.97 -4.40
CA HIS A 95 -19.11 -1.71 -5.83
C HIS A 95 -18.25 -2.71 -6.61
N VAL A 96 -17.35 -3.43 -5.94
CA VAL A 96 -16.42 -4.37 -6.56
C VAL A 96 -16.45 -5.69 -5.79
N PRO A 97 -16.72 -6.83 -6.46
CA PRO A 97 -16.64 -8.14 -5.85
C PRO A 97 -15.28 -8.42 -5.21
N VAL A 98 -15.28 -8.87 -3.96
CA VAL A 98 -14.08 -9.21 -3.19
C VAL A 98 -14.07 -10.69 -2.87
N ARG A 99 -13.00 -11.41 -3.21
CA ARG A 99 -12.87 -12.85 -2.99
C ARG A 99 -12.35 -13.22 -1.61
N SER A 100 -11.59 -12.32 -0.98
CA SER A 100 -11.06 -12.53 0.37
C SER A 100 -10.85 -11.19 1.07
N PHE A 101 -11.17 -11.11 2.34
CA PHE A 101 -10.88 -9.97 3.22
C PHE A 101 -9.86 -10.39 4.27
N ILE A 102 -8.74 -9.68 4.34
CA ILE A 102 -7.60 -10.02 5.20
C ILE A 102 -7.34 -8.84 6.13
N TYR A 103 -7.18 -9.09 7.43
CA TYR A 103 -6.92 -8.06 8.44
C TYR A 103 -6.21 -8.63 9.67
N GLY A 104 -5.71 -7.77 10.56
CA GLY A 104 -4.93 -8.19 11.74
C GLY A 104 -5.76 -8.68 12.94
N GLY A 105 -7.10 -8.59 12.88
CA GLY A 105 -7.94 -9.00 14.01
C GLY A 105 -7.98 -7.99 15.17
N THR A 106 -7.35 -6.83 15.04
CA THR A 106 -7.32 -5.78 16.07
C THR A 106 -8.73 -5.29 16.39
N PRO A 107 -9.19 -5.38 17.66
CA PRO A 107 -10.54 -5.00 18.04
C PRO A 107 -10.70 -3.48 18.09
N ARG A 108 -11.84 -2.98 17.60
CA ARG A 108 -12.24 -1.58 17.70
C ARG A 108 -13.74 -1.47 17.89
N THR A 109 -14.17 -0.52 18.70
CA THR A 109 -15.59 -0.24 18.96
C THR A 109 -16.15 0.92 18.13
N LEU A 110 -15.34 1.50 17.22
CA LEU A 110 -15.82 2.54 16.32
C LEU A 110 -16.95 2.01 15.43
N ARG A 111 -18.09 2.66 15.44
CA ARG A 111 -19.31 2.24 14.74
C ARG A 111 -19.06 1.99 13.24
N THR A 112 -18.24 2.81 12.59
CA THR A 112 -17.91 2.68 11.18
C THR A 112 -17.06 1.44 10.89
N TYR A 113 -16.14 1.09 11.78
CA TYR A 113 -15.33 -0.13 11.65
C TYR A 113 -16.18 -1.39 11.92
N VAL A 114 -17.02 -1.38 12.96
CA VAL A 114 -17.94 -2.49 13.24
C VAL A 114 -18.88 -2.71 12.05
N ALA A 115 -19.46 -1.64 11.50
CA ALA A 115 -20.33 -1.71 10.32
C ALA A 115 -19.61 -2.26 9.08
N LEU A 116 -18.31 -1.98 8.89
CA LEU A 116 -17.51 -2.60 7.84
C LEU A 116 -17.42 -4.12 8.02
N LEU A 117 -17.09 -4.60 9.22
CA LEU A 117 -16.98 -6.04 9.48
C LEU A 117 -18.32 -6.76 9.35
N GLU A 118 -19.40 -6.14 9.82
CA GLU A 118 -20.77 -6.63 9.62
C GLU A 118 -21.13 -6.72 8.13
N ARG A 119 -20.74 -5.75 7.32
CA ARG A 119 -20.93 -5.79 5.87
C ARG A 119 -20.13 -6.91 5.22
N VAL A 120 -18.86 -7.10 5.59
CA VAL A 120 -18.02 -8.21 5.12
C VAL A 120 -18.71 -9.56 5.41
N ALA A 121 -19.24 -9.72 6.63
CA ALA A 121 -19.96 -10.92 7.05
C ALA A 121 -21.29 -11.10 6.28
N ALA A 122 -22.09 -10.05 6.15
CA ALA A 122 -23.39 -10.08 5.43
C ALA A 122 -23.21 -10.45 3.95
N MET A 123 -22.14 -9.99 3.32
CA MET A 123 -21.78 -10.32 1.93
C MET A 123 -21.08 -11.69 1.81
N ARG A 124 -20.88 -12.40 2.92
CA ARG A 124 -20.21 -13.71 2.98
C ARG A 124 -18.83 -13.72 2.34
N ILE A 125 -18.08 -12.62 2.49
CA ILE A 125 -16.72 -12.54 1.98
C ILE A 125 -15.83 -13.40 2.88
N PRO A 126 -15.09 -14.40 2.35
CA PRO A 126 -14.15 -15.19 3.13
C PRO A 126 -13.14 -14.30 3.84
N THR A 127 -13.02 -14.45 5.15
CA THR A 127 -12.17 -13.61 5.99
C THR A 127 -10.97 -14.38 6.52
N VAL A 128 -9.80 -13.76 6.48
CA VAL A 128 -8.54 -14.31 7.00
C VAL A 128 -7.97 -13.34 8.02
N THR A 129 -7.71 -13.84 9.23
CA THR A 129 -7.01 -13.06 10.26
C THR A 129 -5.51 -13.32 10.16
N ALA A 130 -4.74 -12.25 9.96
CA ALA A 130 -3.27 -12.27 9.93
C ALA A 130 -2.73 -11.90 11.32
N ASP A 131 -3.02 -12.73 12.31
CA ASP A 131 -2.77 -12.49 13.74
C ASP A 131 -1.52 -13.20 14.29
N THR A 132 -0.98 -14.14 13.53
CA THR A 132 0.18 -14.94 13.93
C THR A 132 1.03 -15.37 12.75
N GLY A 133 2.35 -15.29 12.91
CA GLY A 133 3.32 -15.81 11.94
C GLY A 133 3.32 -15.07 10.60
N VAL A 134 3.70 -15.77 9.54
CA VAL A 134 3.74 -15.27 8.18
C VAL A 134 2.74 -16.06 7.33
N ARG A 135 1.79 -15.37 6.73
CA ARG A 135 0.84 -15.96 5.77
C ARG A 135 1.20 -15.54 4.34
N THR A 136 0.80 -16.32 3.38
CA THR A 136 1.11 -16.07 1.97
C THR A 136 -0.17 -15.98 1.15
N VAL A 137 -0.30 -14.91 0.37
CA VAL A 137 -1.27 -14.77 -0.71
C VAL A 137 -0.50 -14.84 -2.03
N THR A 138 -0.86 -15.76 -2.89
CA THR A 138 -0.21 -15.96 -4.17
C THR A 138 -1.15 -15.54 -5.30
N LEU A 139 -0.68 -14.65 -6.16
CA LEU A 139 -1.32 -14.33 -7.42
C LEU A 139 -0.60 -15.10 -8.52
N VAL A 140 -1.33 -15.90 -9.26
CA VAL A 140 -0.81 -16.63 -10.42
C VAL A 140 -1.52 -16.11 -11.65
N THR A 141 -0.76 -15.56 -12.58
CA THR A 141 -1.27 -15.04 -13.85
C THR A 141 -0.36 -15.56 -14.96
N GLY A 142 -0.86 -16.54 -15.72
CA GLY A 142 -0.03 -17.28 -16.68
C GLY A 142 1.04 -18.13 -15.97
N ASP A 143 2.28 -18.05 -16.44
CA ASP A 143 3.42 -18.81 -15.91
C ASP A 143 4.23 -18.05 -14.84
N ASP A 144 3.73 -16.92 -14.39
CA ASP A 144 4.41 -16.05 -13.45
C ASP A 144 3.69 -16.00 -12.10
N THR A 145 4.45 -15.80 -11.05
CA THR A 145 3.95 -15.81 -9.69
C THR A 145 4.34 -14.53 -8.97
N VAL A 146 3.33 -13.81 -8.50
CA VAL A 146 3.50 -12.72 -7.55
C VAL A 146 3.10 -13.23 -6.17
N THR A 147 3.99 -13.10 -5.20
CA THR A 147 3.77 -13.55 -3.84
C THR A 147 3.65 -12.37 -2.91
N LEU A 148 2.57 -12.31 -2.12
CA LEU A 148 2.41 -11.38 -1.02
C LEU A 148 2.55 -12.16 0.29
N ARG A 149 3.61 -11.89 1.04
CA ARG A 149 3.79 -12.42 2.39
C ARG A 149 3.29 -11.40 3.39
N LEU A 150 2.35 -11.81 4.21
CA LEU A 150 1.77 -10.98 5.26
C LEU A 150 2.64 -11.12 6.51
N LEU A 151 3.15 -10.02 7.01
CA LEU A 151 3.83 -9.94 8.30
C LEU A 151 2.76 -9.66 9.34
N ALA A 152 2.56 -10.59 10.25
CA ALA A 152 1.61 -10.40 11.33
C ALA A 152 2.07 -9.28 12.28
N PRO A 153 1.11 -8.57 12.91
CA PRO A 153 1.44 -7.66 14.01
C PRO A 153 2.02 -8.41 15.21
N PRO A 154 2.67 -7.70 16.15
CA PRO A 154 3.17 -8.28 17.39
C PRO A 154 2.07 -9.04 18.14
N PRO A 155 2.42 -10.09 18.91
CA PRO A 155 1.46 -10.81 19.73
C PRO A 155 0.74 -9.88 20.72
N GLY A 156 -0.55 -10.04 20.85
CA GLY A 156 -1.37 -9.23 21.75
C GLY A 156 -2.26 -8.19 21.05
N CYS A 157 -2.01 -7.86 19.80
CA CYS A 157 -2.83 -6.90 19.04
C CYS A 157 -4.32 -7.25 19.01
N HIS A 158 -4.67 -8.53 18.99
CA HIS A 158 -6.06 -9.02 19.09
C HIS A 158 -6.67 -8.84 20.49
N ARG A 159 -5.90 -8.44 21.49
CA ARG A 159 -6.34 -8.18 22.88
C ARG A 159 -6.26 -6.72 23.26
N LEU A 160 -5.96 -5.82 22.32
CA LEU A 160 -5.95 -4.39 22.63
C LEU A 160 -7.27 -3.98 23.26
N ALA A 161 -7.17 -3.13 24.29
CA ALA A 161 -8.36 -2.53 24.88
C ALA A 161 -9.12 -1.71 23.83
N SER A 162 -10.43 -1.65 23.94
CA SER A 162 -11.26 -0.83 23.04
C SER A 162 -10.90 0.66 23.06
N ALA A 163 -10.22 1.10 24.12
CA ALA A 163 -9.71 2.46 24.33
C ALA A 163 -8.23 2.62 23.93
N ALA A 164 -7.65 1.66 23.19
CA ALA A 164 -6.26 1.75 22.69
C ALA A 164 -6.06 3.07 21.93
N ASN A 165 -4.94 3.74 22.19
CA ASN A 165 -4.60 4.98 21.53
C ASN A 165 -4.12 4.75 20.07
N GLY A 166 -3.96 5.84 19.30
CA GLY A 166 -3.58 5.76 17.90
C GLY A 166 -2.26 5.02 17.66
N HIS A 167 -1.25 5.23 18.49
CA HIS A 167 0.06 4.57 18.39
C HIS A 167 -0.02 3.06 18.64
N GLU A 168 -0.81 2.63 19.61
CA GLU A 168 -1.03 1.21 19.88
C GLU A 168 -1.68 0.50 18.70
N ILE A 169 -2.59 1.20 18.01
CA ILE A 169 -3.29 0.67 16.85
C ILE A 169 -2.38 0.64 15.63
N ASN A 170 -1.58 1.68 15.41
CA ASN A 170 -0.56 1.72 14.35
C ASN A 170 0.41 0.55 14.47
N ASN A 171 0.87 0.27 15.70
CA ASN A 171 1.76 -0.86 16.02
C ASN A 171 1.05 -2.23 16.00
N CYS A 172 -0.13 -2.30 15.38
CA CYS A 172 -0.85 -3.52 15.07
C CYS A 172 -1.18 -3.62 13.58
N SER A 173 -0.29 -3.16 12.75
CA SER A 173 -0.41 -3.20 11.29
C SER A 173 -0.10 -4.59 10.73
N VAL A 174 -0.85 -5.02 9.73
CA VAL A 174 -0.46 -6.14 8.87
C VAL A 174 0.51 -5.61 7.82
N GLY A 175 1.77 -5.95 7.95
CA GLY A 175 2.75 -5.64 6.92
C GLY A 175 2.60 -6.57 5.72
N VAL A 176 2.94 -6.08 4.53
CA VAL A 176 2.91 -6.89 3.30
C VAL A 176 4.24 -6.80 2.58
N ARG A 177 4.89 -7.94 2.34
CA ARG A 177 6.03 -8.05 1.44
C ARG A 177 5.61 -8.68 0.12
N LEU A 178 5.66 -7.90 -0.94
CA LEU A 178 5.41 -8.37 -2.30
C LEU A 178 6.73 -8.78 -2.95
N THR A 179 6.73 -9.92 -3.65
CA THR A 179 7.87 -10.35 -4.47
C THR A 179 7.45 -10.83 -5.84
N ARG A 180 8.29 -10.55 -6.85
CA ARG A 180 8.21 -11.09 -8.20
C ARG A 180 9.64 -11.27 -8.74
N GLY A 181 10.06 -12.53 -8.94
CA GLY A 181 11.46 -12.81 -9.28
C GLY A 181 12.41 -12.18 -8.26
N GLY A 182 13.37 -11.39 -8.73
CA GLY A 182 14.32 -10.67 -7.87
C GLY A 182 13.82 -9.36 -7.30
N PHE A 183 12.62 -8.89 -7.68
CA PHE A 183 12.04 -7.64 -7.16
C PHE A 183 11.30 -7.86 -5.85
N ALA A 184 11.45 -6.92 -4.93
CA ALA A 184 10.69 -6.89 -3.69
C ALA A 184 10.17 -5.48 -3.37
N MET A 185 8.94 -5.39 -2.85
CA MET A 185 8.37 -4.17 -2.28
C MET A 185 7.75 -4.45 -0.92
N LEU A 186 7.97 -3.54 0.04
CA LEU A 186 7.47 -3.65 1.40
C LEU A 186 6.46 -2.56 1.71
N PHE A 187 5.33 -2.97 2.30
CA PHE A 187 4.23 -2.11 2.75
C PHE A 187 4.02 -2.35 4.26
N PRO A 188 4.55 -1.50 5.13
CA PRO A 188 4.45 -1.70 6.57
C PRO A 188 3.12 -1.19 7.17
N GLY A 189 2.18 -0.67 6.36
CA GLY A 189 1.04 0.08 6.90
C GLY A 189 1.54 1.30 7.66
N ASP A 190 1.02 1.49 8.87
CA ASP A 190 1.43 2.57 9.76
C ASP A 190 2.26 2.07 10.95
N ALA A 191 2.89 0.88 10.80
CA ALA A 191 3.81 0.36 11.79
C ALA A 191 4.80 1.44 12.24
N GLU A 192 4.90 1.61 13.55
CA GLU A 192 5.83 2.52 14.21
C GLU A 192 7.01 1.73 14.81
N GLU A 193 7.85 2.41 15.58
CA GLU A 193 9.09 1.84 16.11
C GLU A 193 8.92 0.51 16.83
N ALA A 194 7.84 0.34 17.61
CA ALA A 194 7.62 -0.89 18.39
C ALA A 194 7.37 -2.10 17.49
N GLU A 195 6.50 -1.95 16.49
CA GLU A 195 6.19 -3.02 15.55
C GLU A 195 7.33 -3.26 14.56
N ALA A 196 7.94 -2.18 14.04
CA ALA A 196 9.13 -2.27 13.20
C ALA A 196 10.27 -3.03 13.92
N GLY A 197 10.51 -2.73 15.21
CA GLY A 197 11.45 -3.45 16.07
C GLY A 197 11.12 -4.93 16.22
N TRP A 198 9.84 -5.26 16.38
CA TRP A 198 9.38 -6.65 16.42
C TRP A 198 9.69 -7.37 15.09
N TRP A 199 9.38 -6.79 13.95
CA TRP A 199 9.68 -7.40 12.65
C TRP A 199 11.18 -7.50 12.39
N MET A 200 11.98 -6.51 12.80
CA MET A 200 13.44 -6.57 12.69
C MET A 200 14.02 -7.72 13.52
N MET A 201 13.43 -8.03 14.66
CA MET A 201 13.88 -9.12 15.52
C MET A 201 13.44 -10.49 15.00
N PHE A 202 12.20 -10.65 14.57
CA PHE A 202 11.60 -11.97 14.29
C PHE A 202 11.40 -12.27 12.80
N HIS A 203 11.45 -11.26 11.94
CA HIS A 203 11.18 -11.39 10.50
C HIS A 203 12.24 -10.72 9.63
N HIS A 204 13.43 -10.48 10.15
CA HIS A 204 14.52 -9.74 9.52
C HIS A 204 14.77 -10.11 8.05
N ALA A 205 14.80 -11.42 7.74
CA ALA A 205 15.06 -11.91 6.38
C ALA A 205 13.95 -11.52 5.34
N LEU A 206 12.79 -11.07 5.81
CA LEU A 206 11.67 -10.65 4.97
C LEU A 206 11.60 -9.13 4.76
N LEU A 207 12.48 -8.35 5.37
CA LEU A 207 12.39 -6.89 5.36
C LEU A 207 13.13 -6.22 4.20
N PRO A 208 14.29 -6.72 3.72
CA PRO A 208 14.99 -6.09 2.60
C PRO A 208 14.11 -6.00 1.36
N ALA A 209 14.02 -4.79 0.75
CA ALA A 209 13.15 -4.54 -0.39
C ALA A 209 13.72 -3.45 -1.32
N ASP A 210 13.50 -3.57 -2.64
CA ASP A 210 13.90 -2.55 -3.62
C ASP A 210 13.10 -1.26 -3.44
N VAL A 211 11.81 -1.40 -3.12
CA VAL A 211 10.90 -0.27 -2.92
C VAL A 211 10.21 -0.40 -1.57
N LEU A 212 10.16 0.69 -0.82
CA LEU A 212 9.44 0.79 0.45
C LEU A 212 8.28 1.78 0.32
N LYS A 213 7.07 1.38 0.72
CA LYS A 213 6.07 2.37 1.15
C LYS A 213 6.50 2.87 2.52
N ALA A 214 6.71 4.16 2.69
CA ALA A 214 7.09 4.73 3.99
C ALA A 214 6.07 4.36 5.08
N GLY A 215 6.53 3.92 6.23
CA GLY A 215 5.66 3.67 7.38
C GLY A 215 4.98 4.95 7.83
N HIS A 216 3.72 4.85 8.25
CA HIS A 216 2.92 5.93 8.81
C HIS A 216 3.04 7.24 8.01
N HIS A 217 2.77 7.16 6.70
CA HIS A 217 2.75 8.28 5.74
C HIS A 217 4.02 9.14 5.71
N GLY A 218 5.17 8.60 6.12
CA GLY A 218 6.43 9.35 6.24
C GLY A 218 6.53 10.14 7.53
N SER A 219 5.93 9.67 8.62
CA SER A 219 6.19 10.17 9.98
C SER A 219 7.56 9.69 10.48
N SER A 220 8.14 10.41 11.44
CA SER A 220 9.47 10.10 11.97
C SER A 220 9.50 8.80 12.79
N ASN A 221 8.39 8.42 13.40
CA ASN A 221 8.26 7.17 14.19
C ASN A 221 7.93 5.93 13.31
N GLY A 222 7.39 6.14 12.10
CA GLY A 222 7.12 5.06 11.15
C GLY A 222 8.24 4.84 10.12
N THR A 223 9.15 5.81 9.96
CA THR A 223 10.26 5.73 9.01
C THR A 223 11.55 6.17 9.70
N THR A 224 12.15 5.26 10.47
CA THR A 224 13.33 5.52 11.30
C THR A 224 14.64 5.18 10.58
N PRO A 225 15.79 5.70 11.06
CA PRO A 225 17.11 5.32 10.55
C PRO A 225 17.35 3.80 10.58
N ASP A 226 17.03 3.14 11.70
CA ASP A 226 17.25 1.71 11.88
C ASP A 226 16.40 0.88 10.94
N TRP A 227 15.12 1.27 10.76
CA TRP A 227 14.24 0.66 9.77
C TRP A 227 14.81 0.73 8.36
N LEU A 228 15.30 1.91 7.94
CA LEU A 228 15.92 2.09 6.62
C LEU A 228 17.23 1.31 6.47
N ASN A 229 18.00 1.16 7.55
CA ASN A 229 19.24 0.36 7.54
C ASN A 229 18.96 -1.13 7.31
N VAL A 230 17.81 -1.64 7.76
CA VAL A 230 17.39 -3.04 7.56
C VAL A 230 16.71 -3.25 6.22
N VAL A 231 15.78 -2.36 5.84
CA VAL A 231 15.02 -2.50 4.58
C VAL A 231 15.88 -2.21 3.36
N GLN A 232 16.82 -1.26 3.46
CA GLN A 232 17.74 -0.82 2.41
C GLN A 232 17.05 -0.49 1.08
N PRO A 233 16.01 0.35 1.08
CA PRO A 233 15.23 0.60 -0.12
C PRO A 233 16.03 1.43 -1.15
N ARG A 234 15.84 1.10 -2.43
CA ARG A 234 16.37 1.85 -3.57
C ARG A 234 15.44 2.97 -4.02
N ALA A 235 14.17 2.93 -3.59
CA ALA A 235 13.20 4.02 -3.73
C ALA A 235 12.15 3.94 -2.60
N VAL A 236 11.58 5.10 -2.25
CA VAL A 236 10.52 5.20 -1.24
C VAL A 236 9.30 5.90 -1.82
N LEU A 237 8.13 5.29 -1.60
CA LEU A 237 6.83 5.90 -1.89
C LEU A 237 6.21 6.38 -0.58
N ILE A 238 5.68 7.58 -0.59
CA ILE A 238 4.96 8.17 0.54
C ILE A 238 3.53 8.46 0.10
N SER A 239 2.59 7.67 0.61
CA SER A 239 1.18 7.92 0.45
C SER A 239 0.74 8.88 1.56
N ALA A 240 0.33 10.10 1.21
CA ALA A 240 -0.02 11.15 2.15
C ALA A 240 -0.94 12.18 1.50
N ASN A 241 -1.75 12.86 2.31
CA ASN A 241 -2.62 13.95 1.85
C ASN A 241 -1.91 15.30 1.70
N GLY A 242 -0.64 15.38 2.06
CA GLY A 242 0.15 16.60 1.97
C GLY A 242 -0.23 17.70 2.97
N ARG A 243 -0.95 17.38 4.03
CA ARG A 243 -1.33 18.35 5.10
C ARG A 243 -0.49 18.17 6.36
N GLN A 244 -0.33 16.94 6.82
CA GLN A 244 0.44 16.59 8.04
C GLN A 244 1.73 15.86 7.70
N HIS A 245 1.74 15.04 6.65
CA HIS A 245 2.84 14.21 6.20
C HIS A 245 3.22 14.53 4.75
N PRO A 246 4.45 14.26 4.32
CA PRO A 246 5.58 13.70 5.09
C PRO A 246 6.28 14.74 5.97
N PHE A 247 7.01 14.27 7.01
CA PHE A 247 7.82 15.14 7.86
C PHE A 247 9.14 15.53 7.18
N ALA A 248 9.60 16.78 7.41
CA ALA A 248 10.86 17.31 6.89
C ALA A 248 12.07 16.43 7.28
N GLN A 249 12.07 15.92 8.52
CA GLN A 249 13.11 15.02 9.04
C GLN A 249 13.24 13.76 8.19
N VAL A 250 12.12 13.14 7.80
CA VAL A 250 12.11 11.92 6.99
C VAL A 250 12.61 12.20 5.58
N LEU A 251 12.15 13.27 4.95
CA LEU A 251 12.62 13.67 3.63
C LEU A 251 14.13 14.01 3.64
N GLY A 252 14.61 14.72 4.65
CA GLY A 252 16.03 15.02 4.83
C GLY A 252 16.87 13.75 5.01
N MET A 253 16.40 12.81 5.80
CA MET A 253 17.07 11.53 6.02
C MET A 253 17.15 10.68 4.75
N LEU A 254 16.08 10.61 3.96
CA LEU A 254 16.05 9.89 2.68
C LEU A 254 16.96 10.57 1.64
N ALA A 255 16.93 11.90 1.56
CA ALA A 255 17.81 12.66 0.68
C ALA A 255 19.29 12.48 1.04
N ALA A 256 19.64 12.49 2.33
CA ALA A 256 21.02 12.24 2.79
C ALA A 256 21.52 10.83 2.44
N ARG A 257 20.63 9.86 2.29
CA ARG A 257 20.93 8.50 1.81
C ARG A 257 20.93 8.37 0.28
N GLY A 258 20.60 9.44 -0.45
CA GLY A 258 20.47 9.40 -1.90
C GLY A 258 19.29 8.53 -2.40
N VAL A 259 18.27 8.30 -1.57
CA VAL A 259 17.12 7.45 -1.90
C VAL A 259 16.04 8.28 -2.61
N PRO A 260 15.72 8.01 -3.88
CA PRO A 260 14.63 8.65 -4.61
C PRO A 260 13.31 8.49 -3.85
N THR A 261 12.60 9.60 -3.66
CA THR A 261 11.37 9.64 -2.87
C THR A 261 10.24 10.28 -3.65
N TYR A 262 9.07 9.65 -3.63
CA TYR A 262 7.88 10.04 -4.37
C TYR A 262 6.68 10.16 -3.43
N CYS A 263 5.94 11.27 -3.48
CA CYS A 263 4.80 11.54 -2.61
C CYS A 263 3.52 11.67 -3.43
N THR A 264 2.45 10.96 -3.07
CA THR A 264 1.18 11.03 -3.81
C THR A 264 0.59 12.44 -3.82
N ALA A 265 0.67 13.18 -2.72
CA ALA A 265 0.17 14.55 -2.61
C ALA A 265 0.79 15.51 -3.64
N ASP A 266 2.04 15.31 -4.00
CA ASP A 266 2.75 16.16 -4.97
C ASP A 266 2.73 15.55 -6.37
N ALA A 267 3.01 14.25 -6.48
CA ALA A 267 3.25 13.56 -7.74
C ALA A 267 2.01 12.86 -8.34
N GLY A 268 0.87 12.87 -7.64
CA GLY A 268 -0.30 12.11 -8.06
C GLY A 268 -0.14 10.62 -7.82
N THR A 269 -0.89 9.81 -8.54
CA THR A 269 -0.72 8.35 -8.47
C THR A 269 0.69 7.96 -8.89
N ILE A 270 1.35 7.15 -8.04
CA ILE A 270 2.70 6.65 -8.28
C ILE A 270 2.58 5.19 -8.69
N THR A 271 3.15 4.84 -9.84
CA THR A 271 3.09 3.48 -10.40
C THR A 271 4.48 2.86 -10.44
N VAL A 272 4.68 1.78 -9.70
CA VAL A 272 5.84 0.89 -9.87
C VAL A 272 5.46 -0.17 -10.91
N ARG A 273 6.25 -0.25 -11.98
CA ARG A 273 6.06 -1.22 -13.05
C ARG A 273 7.20 -2.24 -13.00
N VAL A 274 6.83 -3.51 -12.89
CA VAL A 274 7.77 -4.63 -12.82
C VAL A 274 7.46 -5.59 -13.99
N PRO A 275 8.17 -5.49 -15.11
CA PRO A 275 8.02 -6.43 -16.22
C PRO A 275 8.63 -7.78 -15.85
N ARG A 276 8.24 -8.85 -16.56
CA ARG A 276 8.83 -10.17 -16.41
C ARG A 276 10.32 -10.13 -16.81
N GLY A 277 11.20 -10.49 -15.87
CA GLY A 277 12.66 -10.56 -16.12
C GLY A 277 13.35 -9.23 -16.40
N GLY A 278 12.65 -8.09 -16.28
CA GLY A 278 13.18 -6.76 -16.54
C GLY A 278 13.40 -5.89 -15.30
N ALA A 279 14.13 -4.80 -15.48
CA ALA A 279 14.31 -3.80 -14.43
C ALA A 279 12.98 -3.10 -14.14
N TRP A 280 12.65 -2.91 -12.84
CA TRP A 280 11.51 -2.15 -12.44
C TRP A 280 11.70 -0.64 -12.68
N THR A 281 10.59 0.06 -12.88
CA THR A 281 10.56 1.52 -13.10
C THR A 281 9.46 2.16 -12.25
N ILE A 282 9.61 3.46 -11.96
CA ILE A 282 8.59 4.26 -11.30
C ILE A 282 8.13 5.36 -12.25
N ALA A 283 6.81 5.52 -12.37
CA ALA A 283 6.18 6.61 -13.08
C ALA A 283 5.20 7.34 -12.15
N THR A 284 5.05 8.64 -12.35
CA THR A 284 4.16 9.51 -11.58
C THR A 284 3.23 10.28 -12.52
N GLU A 285 2.03 10.64 -12.05
CA GLU A 285 1.10 11.44 -12.86
C GLU A 285 1.59 12.90 -13.03
N ARG A 286 2.31 13.43 -12.05
CA ARG A 286 2.85 14.79 -12.06
C ARG A 286 4.37 14.74 -11.77
N ALA A 287 5.15 15.48 -12.52
CA ALA A 287 6.61 15.57 -12.32
C ALA A 287 6.94 16.55 -11.19
N ARG A 288 6.50 16.27 -9.98
CA ARG A 288 6.74 17.09 -8.79
C ARG A 288 7.54 16.33 -7.74
N LYS A 289 8.45 17.05 -7.07
CA LYS A 289 9.21 16.51 -5.93
C LYS A 289 8.34 16.51 -4.67
N CYS A 290 8.63 15.62 -3.74
CA CYS A 290 8.04 15.64 -2.41
C CYS A 290 8.39 16.95 -1.68
N HIS A 291 7.39 17.54 -1.05
CA HIS A 291 7.57 18.69 -0.17
C HIS A 291 7.27 18.28 1.28
N ALA A 292 8.15 18.67 2.18
CA ALA A 292 7.88 18.54 3.62
C ALA A 292 6.68 19.39 4.01
N ARG A 293 5.91 18.87 4.96
CA ARG A 293 4.83 19.64 5.60
C ARG A 293 5.36 20.16 6.93
N THR A 294 5.02 21.40 7.26
CA THR A 294 5.32 21.97 8.58
C THR A 294 4.46 21.21 9.58
N GLN A 295 5.08 20.62 10.60
CA GLN A 295 4.32 20.17 11.77
C GLN A 295 3.60 21.41 12.34
N LEU A 296 2.30 21.48 12.14
CA LEU A 296 1.48 22.21 13.08
C LEU A 296 1.58 21.39 14.37
N GLU A 297 2.40 21.89 15.32
CA GLU A 297 2.43 21.34 16.66
C GLU A 297 0.98 21.08 17.06
N SER A 298 0.66 19.83 17.32
CA SER A 298 -0.63 19.46 17.90
C SER A 298 -0.67 20.12 19.27
N ARG A 299 -1.12 21.37 19.30
CA ARG A 299 -1.56 21.98 20.55
C ARG A 299 -2.65 21.06 21.05
N GLY A 300 -2.35 20.39 22.15
CA GLY A 300 -3.25 19.47 22.78
C GLY A 300 -4.67 20.05 22.81
N ASN A 301 -5.58 19.29 22.25
CA ASN A 301 -6.97 19.49 22.51
C ASN A 301 -7.27 18.74 23.82
N PRO A 302 -7.89 19.42 24.81
CA PRO A 302 -8.17 18.88 26.13
C PRO A 302 -9.12 17.68 26.09
#